data_05711077eb049d904fa2ec3968814f1b
#
_entry.id   05711077eb049d904fa2ec3968814f1b
#
_cell.length_a   1.000
_cell.length_b   1.000
_cell.length_c   1.000
_cell.angle_alpha   90.00
_cell.angle_beta   90.00
_cell.angle_gamma   90.00
#
_symmetry.space_group_name_H-M   'P 1'
#
loop_
_entity.id
_entity.type
_entity.pdbx_description
1 polymer ?
#
loop_
_entity_poly.entity_id
_entity_poly.type
_entity_poly.pdbx_seq_one_letter_code
_entity_poly.pdbx_strand_id
1 'polypeptide(L)'
;MDRKNQNLYYIKILMGVINFIILSFLSAVFILTLNKINRDFGARNFLENITYLPNEPVMSTVLIFIAFFLLLCIIEIRRKQRKKQKVAVILYVAEIVICLIIIKFVYVNYNGIILLVIADIVTDIKDKHTRGIFFVIMGMMYLFSDYDIISIFTNMISFQQFLNVYPAKISMMIQGTRNILVALNAIVFIAYMIILMRNQMKENARIGLLNLQLQTANIRLKEMNEQLKDYSEMTEKMAETRERNRIAREIHDTLGHTMTGLSAGIDACIAMIDFSVDATKEQLNKISQVARQGIKDIRRSVNKLRPDALEHSGLQEALEKMINETMQVSDVKINYDCQVEVLKFNQDEEDMIYRVVQESITNAIRHGKAKQIDVNLWKEDKWLNLEIKDNGIGCEEIHTGFGLIHIEERIKMLKGTVEYDGSDGFKVTARIPIRWGEKL
;
A
#
# COMPACT_ATOMS: atom_id res chain seq x y z
N MET A 1 -1.70 -2.03 -29.15
CA MET A 1 -0.41 -2.73 -29.14
C MET A 1 0.66 -1.66 -29.31
N ASP A 2 1.58 -1.53 -28.38
CA ASP A 2 2.56 -0.44 -28.35
C ASP A 2 3.51 -0.61 -29.56
N ARG A 3 3.86 0.46 -30.27
CA ARG A 3 4.73 0.44 -31.48
C ARG A 3 6.01 -0.39 -31.27
N LYS A 4 6.52 -0.43 -30.03
CA LYS A 4 7.70 -1.23 -29.63
C LYS A 4 7.47 -2.74 -29.72
N ASN A 5 6.27 -3.20 -29.34
CA ASN A 5 5.89 -4.61 -29.41
C ASN A 5 5.57 -5.05 -30.85
N GLN A 6 5.17 -4.12 -31.72
CA GLN A 6 4.96 -4.38 -33.13
C GLN A 6 6.26 -4.75 -33.87
N ASN A 7 7.35 -4.02 -33.63
CA ASN A 7 8.63 -4.31 -34.31
C ASN A 7 9.17 -5.69 -33.90
N LEU A 8 9.14 -6.05 -32.61
CA LEU A 8 9.56 -7.38 -32.16
C LEU A 8 8.69 -8.49 -32.74
N TYR A 9 7.42 -8.24 -32.90
CA TYR A 9 6.48 -9.18 -33.51
C TYR A 9 6.80 -9.42 -35.00
N TYR A 10 7.04 -8.36 -35.78
CA TYR A 10 7.41 -8.50 -37.20
C TYR A 10 8.74 -9.23 -37.41
N ILE A 11 9.73 -9.02 -36.51
CA ILE A 11 11.00 -9.75 -36.60
C ILE A 11 10.79 -11.25 -36.28
N LYS A 12 9.92 -11.60 -35.33
CA LYS A 12 9.57 -13.01 -35.07
C LYS A 12 8.89 -13.66 -36.29
N ILE A 13 7.98 -12.95 -36.95
CA ILE A 13 7.37 -13.44 -38.19
C ILE A 13 8.45 -13.66 -39.24
N LEU A 14 9.36 -12.71 -39.40
CA LEU A 14 10.49 -12.84 -40.35
C LEU A 14 11.35 -14.08 -40.03
N MET A 15 11.65 -14.32 -38.74
CA MET A 15 12.35 -15.55 -38.33
C MET A 15 11.57 -16.80 -38.68
N GLY A 16 10.25 -16.79 -38.48
CA GLY A 16 9.38 -17.90 -38.89
C GLY A 16 9.42 -18.16 -40.38
N VAL A 17 9.36 -17.10 -41.21
CA VAL A 17 9.45 -17.18 -42.67
C VAL A 17 10.82 -17.72 -43.12
N ILE A 18 11.91 -17.24 -42.52
CA ILE A 18 13.27 -17.72 -42.82
C ILE A 18 13.41 -19.20 -42.50
N ASN A 19 12.92 -19.63 -41.31
CA ASN A 19 12.93 -21.04 -40.90
C ASN A 19 12.11 -21.91 -41.89
N PHE A 20 10.95 -21.42 -42.34
CA PHE A 20 10.16 -22.10 -43.36
C PHE A 20 10.92 -22.26 -44.68
N ILE A 21 11.59 -21.21 -45.14
CA ILE A 21 12.42 -21.25 -46.36
C ILE A 21 13.58 -22.25 -46.20
N ILE A 22 14.24 -22.30 -45.04
CA ILE A 22 15.35 -23.22 -44.79
C ILE A 22 14.84 -24.67 -44.79
N LEU A 23 13.73 -24.95 -44.05
CA LEU A 23 13.15 -26.30 -44.06
C LEU A 23 12.70 -26.72 -45.44
N SER A 24 12.12 -25.81 -46.21
CA SER A 24 11.71 -26.12 -47.63
C SER A 24 12.93 -26.39 -48.47
N PHE A 25 13.99 -25.62 -48.36
CA PHE A 25 15.24 -25.84 -49.07
C PHE A 25 15.89 -27.16 -48.72
N LEU A 26 16.02 -27.52 -47.44
CA LEU A 26 16.59 -28.78 -46.97
C LEU A 26 15.73 -29.97 -47.42
N SER A 27 14.41 -29.88 -47.35
CA SER A 27 13.48 -30.90 -47.82
C SER A 27 13.56 -31.12 -49.32
N ALA A 28 13.69 -30.02 -50.08
CA ALA A 28 13.85 -30.09 -51.54
C ALA A 28 15.20 -30.75 -51.93
N VAL A 29 16.28 -30.35 -51.28
CA VAL A 29 17.60 -31.01 -51.52
C VAL A 29 17.54 -32.47 -51.18
N PHE A 30 16.88 -32.85 -50.06
CA PHE A 30 16.70 -34.25 -49.64
C PHE A 30 15.96 -35.06 -50.69
N ILE A 31 14.77 -34.62 -51.11
CA ILE A 31 13.96 -35.31 -52.12
C ILE A 31 14.65 -35.39 -53.47
N LEU A 32 15.23 -34.28 -53.95
CA LEU A 32 15.91 -34.24 -55.23
C LEU A 32 17.13 -35.17 -55.26
N THR A 33 17.89 -35.25 -54.16
CA THR A 33 19.04 -36.15 -54.06
C THR A 33 18.60 -37.60 -54.14
N LEU A 34 17.54 -38.00 -53.39
CA LEU A 34 17.04 -39.34 -53.46
C LEU A 34 16.50 -39.75 -54.84
N ASN A 35 15.76 -38.82 -55.48
CA ASN A 35 15.28 -39.07 -56.86
C ASN A 35 16.45 -39.21 -57.86
N LYS A 36 17.51 -38.43 -57.68
CA LYS A 36 18.73 -38.51 -58.50
C LYS A 36 19.44 -39.88 -58.32
N ILE A 37 19.63 -40.31 -57.07
CA ILE A 37 20.23 -41.58 -56.72
C ILE A 37 19.47 -42.74 -57.36
N ASN A 38 18.15 -42.71 -57.30
CA ASN A 38 17.28 -43.72 -57.91
C ASN A 38 17.40 -43.71 -59.44
N ARG A 39 17.48 -42.53 -60.04
CA ARG A 39 17.58 -42.34 -61.49
C ARG A 39 18.92 -42.77 -62.08
N ASP A 40 19.99 -42.42 -61.37
CA ASP A 40 21.37 -42.65 -61.88
C ASP A 40 21.90 -44.05 -61.48
N PHE A 41 21.07 -44.94 -60.88
CA PHE A 41 21.44 -46.25 -60.34
C PHE A 41 22.63 -46.23 -59.37
N GLY A 42 22.92 -45.05 -58.79
CA GLY A 42 24.00 -44.82 -57.85
C GLY A 42 23.73 -45.26 -56.41
N ALA A 43 22.64 -46.02 -56.18
CA ALA A 43 22.17 -46.39 -54.84
C ALA A 43 23.21 -47.16 -54.03
N ARG A 44 23.99 -48.03 -54.68
CA ARG A 44 25.00 -48.82 -53.99
C ARG A 44 26.11 -47.95 -53.35
N ASN A 45 26.72 -47.08 -54.10
CA ASN A 45 27.79 -46.20 -53.61
C ASN A 45 27.27 -45.22 -52.57
N PHE A 46 26.01 -44.80 -52.64
CA PHE A 46 25.40 -43.92 -51.66
C PHE A 46 25.11 -44.65 -50.36
N LEU A 47 24.53 -45.86 -50.45
CA LEU A 47 24.21 -46.67 -49.30
C LEU A 47 25.44 -47.19 -48.54
N GLU A 48 26.56 -47.46 -49.26
CA GLU A 48 27.85 -47.82 -48.63
C GLU A 48 28.41 -46.71 -47.74
N ASN A 49 28.05 -45.44 -48.00
CA ASN A 49 28.53 -44.27 -47.29
C ASN A 49 27.53 -43.71 -46.26
N ILE A 50 26.36 -44.28 -46.13
CA ILE A 50 25.31 -43.81 -45.20
C ILE A 50 25.02 -44.87 -44.16
N THR A 51 24.95 -44.43 -42.91
CA THR A 51 24.61 -45.31 -41.77
C THR A 51 23.11 -45.62 -41.64
N TYR A 52 22.27 -44.75 -42.18
CA TYR A 52 20.80 -44.88 -42.08
C TYR A 52 20.09 -44.14 -43.22
N LEU A 53 19.07 -44.75 -43.79
CA LEU A 53 18.16 -44.08 -44.76
C LEU A 53 16.72 -44.15 -44.21
N PRO A 54 15.95 -43.06 -44.20
CA PRO A 54 14.54 -43.10 -43.81
C PRO A 54 13.76 -44.02 -44.75
N ASN A 55 12.89 -44.87 -44.17
CA ASN A 55 12.06 -45.79 -44.92
C ASN A 55 11.07 -45.03 -45.85
N GLU A 56 10.58 -43.86 -45.40
CA GLU A 56 9.61 -43.06 -46.15
C GLU A 56 9.99 -41.58 -46.16
N PRO A 57 10.89 -41.17 -47.10
CA PRO A 57 11.44 -39.80 -47.11
C PRO A 57 10.38 -38.70 -47.40
N VAL A 58 9.37 -39.04 -48.21
CA VAL A 58 8.27 -38.08 -48.51
C VAL A 58 7.42 -37.84 -47.29
N MET A 59 7.08 -38.92 -46.52
CA MET A 59 6.31 -38.84 -45.32
C MET A 59 7.04 -38.00 -44.24
N SER A 60 8.35 -38.19 -44.11
CA SER A 60 9.19 -37.41 -43.19
C SER A 60 9.15 -35.90 -43.49
N THR A 61 9.21 -35.51 -44.76
CA THR A 61 9.10 -34.11 -45.16
C THR A 61 7.72 -33.52 -44.86
N VAL A 62 6.65 -34.29 -45.08
CA VAL A 62 5.28 -33.85 -44.72
C VAL A 62 5.17 -33.63 -43.23
N LEU A 63 5.71 -34.58 -42.42
CA LEU A 63 5.71 -34.46 -40.95
C LEU A 63 6.47 -33.22 -40.45
N ILE A 64 7.58 -32.85 -41.06
CA ILE A 64 8.33 -31.62 -40.74
C ILE A 64 7.43 -30.37 -40.88
N PHE A 65 6.70 -30.27 -42.01
CA PHE A 65 5.83 -29.08 -42.21
C PHE A 65 4.62 -29.07 -41.29
N ILE A 66 4.02 -30.25 -41.02
CA ILE A 66 2.93 -30.37 -40.05
C ILE A 66 3.42 -29.95 -38.65
N ALA A 67 4.60 -30.43 -38.20
CA ALA A 67 5.18 -30.12 -36.93
C ALA A 67 5.55 -28.62 -36.84
N PHE A 68 6.10 -28.04 -37.94
CA PHE A 68 6.42 -26.62 -38.01
C PHE A 68 5.15 -25.73 -37.89
N PHE A 69 4.10 -26.07 -38.63
CA PHE A 69 2.82 -25.38 -38.55
C PHE A 69 2.20 -25.49 -37.12
N LEU A 70 2.26 -26.69 -36.52
CA LEU A 70 1.83 -26.91 -35.15
C LEU A 70 2.62 -26.03 -34.16
N LEU A 71 3.95 -25.92 -34.34
CA LEU A 71 4.81 -25.04 -33.54
C LEU A 71 4.33 -23.58 -33.61
N LEU A 72 4.07 -23.07 -34.82
CA LEU A 72 3.56 -21.71 -35.00
C LEU A 72 2.18 -21.51 -34.35
N CYS A 73 1.30 -22.50 -34.45
CA CYS A 73 -0.01 -22.47 -33.78
C CYS A 73 0.14 -22.41 -32.24
N ILE A 74 1.02 -23.19 -31.66
CA ILE A 74 1.25 -23.21 -30.21
C ILE A 74 1.80 -21.86 -29.75
N ILE A 75 2.78 -21.29 -30.45
CA ILE A 75 3.31 -19.96 -30.20
C ILE A 75 2.17 -18.92 -30.17
N GLU A 76 1.25 -18.99 -31.14
CA GLU A 76 0.15 -18.03 -31.22
C GLU A 76 -0.92 -18.26 -30.12
N ILE A 77 -1.25 -19.52 -29.82
CA ILE A 77 -2.18 -19.87 -28.73
C ILE A 77 -1.63 -19.37 -27.40
N ARG A 78 -0.36 -19.60 -27.11
CA ARG A 78 0.29 -19.16 -25.89
C ARG A 78 0.27 -17.65 -25.77
N ARG A 79 0.52 -16.92 -26.87
CA ARG A 79 0.45 -15.46 -26.90
C ARG A 79 -0.93 -14.92 -26.48
N LYS A 80 -2.01 -15.63 -26.84
CA LYS A 80 -3.37 -15.27 -26.44
C LYS A 80 -3.67 -15.62 -24.97
N GLN A 81 -3.03 -16.66 -24.42
CA GLN A 81 -3.31 -17.17 -23.07
C GLN A 81 -2.33 -16.70 -21.97
N ARG A 82 -1.62 -15.59 -22.16
CA ARG A 82 -0.59 -15.03 -21.25
C ARG A 82 -0.99 -14.92 -19.75
N LYS A 83 -2.28 -14.96 -19.42
CA LYS A 83 -2.77 -14.78 -18.04
C LYS A 83 -2.69 -16.07 -17.19
N LYS A 84 -2.58 -17.27 -17.79
CA LYS A 84 -2.60 -18.56 -17.09
C LYS A 84 -1.18 -19.16 -17.03
N GLN A 85 -0.43 -18.85 -15.98
CA GLN A 85 0.98 -19.24 -15.83
C GLN A 85 1.23 -20.75 -15.95
N LYS A 86 0.38 -21.61 -15.36
CA LYS A 86 0.51 -23.07 -15.46
C LYS A 86 0.34 -23.58 -16.91
N VAL A 87 -0.59 -23.00 -17.66
CA VAL A 87 -0.82 -23.36 -19.07
C VAL A 87 0.36 -22.91 -19.94
N ALA A 88 0.94 -21.75 -19.65
CA ALA A 88 2.09 -21.25 -20.38
C ALA A 88 3.31 -22.18 -20.26
N VAL A 89 3.58 -22.74 -19.07
CA VAL A 89 4.70 -23.69 -18.87
C VAL A 89 4.51 -24.97 -19.69
N ILE A 90 3.29 -25.51 -19.73
CA ILE A 90 2.98 -26.70 -20.53
C ILE A 90 3.22 -26.41 -22.01
N LEU A 91 2.83 -25.23 -22.49
CA LEU A 91 3.03 -24.85 -23.89
C LEU A 91 4.50 -24.64 -24.23
N TYR A 92 5.34 -24.10 -23.32
CA TYR A 92 6.80 -24.04 -23.52
C TYR A 92 7.42 -25.43 -23.67
N VAL A 93 7.02 -26.39 -22.83
CA VAL A 93 7.49 -27.78 -22.96
C VAL A 93 7.05 -28.36 -24.30
N ALA A 94 5.82 -28.13 -24.72
CA ALA A 94 5.31 -28.58 -26.02
C ALA A 94 6.11 -27.97 -27.18
N GLU A 95 6.46 -26.68 -27.16
CA GLU A 95 7.31 -26.02 -28.16
C GLU A 95 8.69 -26.68 -28.25
N ILE A 96 9.31 -26.99 -27.10
CA ILE A 96 10.60 -27.68 -27.03
C ILE A 96 10.51 -29.09 -27.64
N VAL A 97 9.49 -29.84 -27.26
CA VAL A 97 9.29 -31.20 -27.80
C VAL A 97 9.07 -31.19 -29.31
N ILE A 98 8.23 -30.30 -29.82
CA ILE A 98 8.01 -30.16 -31.27
C ILE A 98 9.28 -29.74 -31.99
N CYS A 99 10.07 -28.82 -31.40
CA CYS A 99 11.37 -28.45 -31.95
C CYS A 99 12.31 -29.66 -32.10
N LEU A 100 12.41 -30.51 -31.08
CA LEU A 100 13.19 -31.76 -31.13
C LEU A 100 12.65 -32.74 -32.18
N ILE A 101 11.34 -32.82 -32.34
CA ILE A 101 10.71 -33.64 -33.37
C ILE A 101 11.11 -33.15 -34.77
N ILE A 102 11.07 -31.84 -35.01
CA ILE A 102 11.47 -31.28 -36.29
C ILE A 102 12.95 -31.58 -36.58
N ILE A 103 13.85 -31.35 -35.61
CA ILE A 103 15.29 -31.63 -35.75
C ILE A 103 15.53 -33.09 -36.11
N LYS A 104 14.81 -34.02 -35.46
CA LYS A 104 14.90 -35.46 -35.72
C LYS A 104 14.47 -35.82 -37.13
N PHE A 105 13.34 -35.28 -37.62
CA PHE A 105 12.79 -35.63 -38.94
C PHE A 105 13.48 -34.90 -40.09
N VAL A 106 14.22 -33.82 -39.86
CA VAL A 106 15.00 -33.16 -40.93
C VAL A 106 16.16 -34.01 -41.39
N TYR A 107 16.62 -34.99 -40.58
CA TYR A 107 17.75 -35.90 -40.80
C TYR A 107 19.10 -35.23 -41.16
N VAL A 108 19.06 -33.95 -41.38
CA VAL A 108 20.24 -33.11 -41.66
C VAL A 108 20.36 -32.07 -40.55
N ASN A 109 21.57 -31.80 -40.10
CA ASN A 109 21.78 -30.85 -39.03
C ASN A 109 21.21 -29.46 -39.38
N TYR A 110 20.13 -29.09 -38.62
CA TYR A 110 19.58 -27.76 -38.66
C TYR A 110 19.06 -27.38 -37.25
N ASN A 111 19.81 -26.61 -36.52
CA ASN A 111 19.51 -26.14 -35.17
C ASN A 111 18.90 -24.71 -35.16
N GLY A 112 18.74 -24.05 -36.30
CA GLY A 112 18.25 -22.68 -36.40
C GLY A 112 16.81 -22.47 -35.88
N ILE A 113 15.98 -23.52 -35.87
CA ILE A 113 14.61 -23.48 -35.34
C ILE A 113 14.60 -23.25 -33.83
N ILE A 114 15.65 -23.68 -33.12
CA ILE A 114 15.82 -23.45 -31.69
C ILE A 114 15.90 -21.95 -31.41
N LEU A 115 16.54 -21.16 -32.28
CA LEU A 115 16.64 -19.71 -32.14
C LEU A 115 15.26 -19.02 -32.19
N LEU A 116 14.32 -19.55 -32.99
CA LEU A 116 12.95 -19.06 -33.04
C LEU A 116 12.22 -19.30 -31.71
N VAL A 117 12.38 -20.50 -31.15
CA VAL A 117 11.77 -20.85 -29.84
C VAL A 117 12.40 -20.05 -28.71
N ILE A 118 13.74 -19.86 -28.71
CA ILE A 118 14.42 -18.99 -27.74
C ILE A 118 13.87 -17.56 -27.81
N ALA A 119 13.77 -17.00 -29.02
CA ALA A 119 13.27 -15.63 -29.22
C ALA A 119 11.84 -15.46 -28.68
N ASP A 120 11.05 -16.51 -28.74
CA ASP A 120 9.68 -16.50 -28.29
C ASP A 120 9.58 -16.65 -26.76
N ILE A 121 10.24 -17.65 -26.18
CA ILE A 121 10.24 -17.91 -24.73
C ILE A 121 10.81 -16.76 -23.92
N VAL A 122 11.95 -16.20 -24.33
CA VAL A 122 12.64 -15.12 -23.60
C VAL A 122 11.79 -13.85 -23.44
N THR A 123 10.89 -13.58 -24.39
CA THR A 123 10.01 -12.40 -24.31
C THR A 123 8.80 -12.59 -23.40
N ASP A 124 8.38 -13.81 -23.16
CA ASP A 124 7.12 -14.08 -22.45
C ASP A 124 7.31 -14.38 -20.97
N ILE A 125 8.45 -14.96 -20.58
CA ILE A 125 8.73 -15.30 -19.18
C ILE A 125 9.09 -14.02 -18.40
N LYS A 126 8.22 -13.64 -17.45
CA LYS A 126 8.44 -12.46 -16.59
C LYS A 126 9.42 -12.74 -15.45
N ASP A 127 9.34 -13.93 -14.89
CA ASP A 127 10.22 -14.31 -13.79
C ASP A 127 11.66 -14.50 -14.26
N LYS A 128 12.60 -13.77 -13.59
CA LYS A 128 14.02 -13.76 -13.94
C LYS A 128 14.67 -15.13 -13.77
N HIS A 129 14.33 -15.88 -12.71
CA HIS A 129 14.88 -17.20 -12.45
C HIS A 129 14.41 -18.23 -13.48
N THR A 130 13.11 -18.31 -13.69
CA THR A 130 12.50 -19.20 -14.68
C THR A 130 13.03 -18.91 -16.08
N ARG A 131 13.15 -17.64 -16.47
CA ARG A 131 13.74 -17.23 -17.75
C ARG A 131 15.19 -17.68 -17.89
N GLY A 132 16.00 -17.56 -16.83
CA GLY A 132 17.39 -18.03 -16.81
C GLY A 132 17.49 -19.53 -17.02
N ILE A 133 16.67 -20.32 -16.33
CA ILE A 133 16.63 -21.78 -16.47
C ILE A 133 16.28 -22.20 -17.90
N PHE A 134 15.22 -21.63 -18.46
CA PHE A 134 14.84 -21.92 -19.86
C PHE A 134 15.92 -21.52 -20.85
N PHE A 135 16.58 -20.39 -20.65
CA PHE A 135 17.68 -19.93 -21.50
C PHE A 135 18.87 -20.92 -21.47
N VAL A 136 19.22 -21.42 -20.30
CA VAL A 136 20.27 -22.44 -20.15
C VAL A 136 19.88 -23.76 -20.83
N ILE A 137 18.65 -24.25 -20.60
CA ILE A 137 18.13 -25.47 -21.22
C ILE A 137 18.18 -25.33 -22.75
N MET A 138 17.68 -24.24 -23.31
CA MET A 138 17.65 -24.01 -24.74
C MET A 138 19.05 -23.81 -25.33
N GLY A 139 19.96 -23.15 -24.60
CA GLY A 139 21.37 -23.03 -24.98
C GLY A 139 22.07 -24.39 -25.03
N MET A 140 21.86 -25.23 -24.02
CA MET A 140 22.33 -26.62 -24.02
C MET A 140 21.76 -27.41 -25.21
N MET A 141 20.43 -27.28 -25.45
CA MET A 141 19.79 -27.95 -26.57
C MET A 141 20.39 -27.48 -27.92
N TYR A 142 20.70 -26.19 -28.06
CA TYR A 142 21.35 -25.67 -29.26
C TYR A 142 22.77 -26.25 -29.47
N LEU A 143 23.57 -26.35 -28.40
CA LEU A 143 24.92 -26.93 -28.42
C LEU A 143 24.88 -28.44 -28.73
N PHE A 144 24.00 -29.18 -28.03
CA PHE A 144 23.88 -30.63 -28.26
C PHE A 144 23.19 -31.00 -29.58
N SER A 145 22.55 -30.03 -30.24
CA SER A 145 21.95 -30.23 -31.57
C SER A 145 22.96 -30.14 -32.72
N ASP A 146 24.24 -29.99 -32.43
CA ASP A 146 25.25 -30.05 -33.47
C ASP A 146 25.40 -31.48 -34.02
N TYR A 147 25.70 -31.59 -35.33
CA TYR A 147 25.77 -32.87 -36.01
C TYR A 147 26.74 -33.85 -35.33
N ASP A 148 27.93 -33.39 -35.00
CA ASP A 148 28.98 -34.21 -34.45
C ASP A 148 28.60 -34.84 -33.09
N ILE A 149 27.77 -34.11 -32.30
CA ILE A 149 27.29 -34.59 -31.01
C ILE A 149 26.02 -35.41 -31.17
N ILE A 150 25.03 -34.95 -31.91
CA ILE A 150 23.72 -35.59 -32.04
C ILE A 150 23.81 -36.91 -32.81
N SER A 151 24.77 -37.03 -33.74
CA SER A 151 25.02 -38.26 -34.50
C SER A 151 25.49 -39.44 -33.64
N ILE A 152 26.03 -39.16 -32.44
CA ILE A 152 26.40 -40.22 -31.49
C ILE A 152 25.15 -40.88 -30.91
N PHE A 153 24.05 -40.15 -30.73
CA PHE A 153 22.82 -40.60 -30.07
C PHE A 153 21.67 -40.92 -31.04
N THR A 154 21.74 -40.37 -32.24
CA THR A 154 20.67 -40.52 -33.25
C THR A 154 21.25 -40.81 -34.60
N ASN A 155 20.50 -41.55 -35.40
CA ASN A 155 20.88 -41.85 -36.80
C ASN A 155 20.64 -40.61 -37.67
N MET A 156 21.65 -39.74 -37.75
CA MET A 156 21.62 -38.55 -38.62
C MET A 156 22.59 -38.70 -39.80
N ILE A 157 22.23 -38.08 -40.90
CA ILE A 157 23.02 -38.12 -42.13
C ILE A 157 23.77 -36.80 -42.26
N SER A 158 25.11 -36.86 -42.56
CA SER A 158 25.85 -35.67 -42.81
C SER A 158 25.37 -35.01 -44.12
N PHE A 159 25.14 -33.67 -44.09
CA PHE A 159 24.75 -32.95 -45.27
C PHE A 159 25.77 -33.13 -46.42
N GLN A 160 27.03 -33.29 -46.11
CA GLN A 160 28.10 -33.54 -47.06
C GLN A 160 27.88 -34.85 -47.83
N GLN A 161 27.30 -35.89 -47.22
CA GLN A 161 27.00 -37.17 -47.91
C GLN A 161 25.96 -37.00 -49.00
N PHE A 162 24.94 -36.12 -48.80
CA PHE A 162 23.98 -35.75 -49.86
C PHE A 162 24.64 -34.96 -50.99
N LEU A 163 25.61 -34.11 -50.66
CA LEU A 163 26.28 -33.27 -51.64
C LEU A 163 27.24 -34.02 -52.53
N ASN A 164 27.80 -35.15 -52.05
CA ASN A 164 28.73 -36.00 -52.83
C ASN A 164 28.07 -36.63 -54.06
N VAL A 165 26.75 -36.64 -54.12
CA VAL A 165 25.97 -37.13 -55.28
C VAL A 165 25.98 -36.14 -56.45
N TYR A 166 26.34 -34.89 -56.19
CA TYR A 166 26.33 -33.81 -57.17
C TYR A 166 27.74 -33.48 -57.70
N PRO A 167 27.85 -32.98 -58.93
CA PRO A 167 29.11 -32.38 -59.41
C PRO A 167 29.59 -31.26 -58.47
N ALA A 168 30.89 -31.09 -58.33
CA ALA A 168 31.53 -30.15 -57.39
C ALA A 168 30.90 -28.75 -57.46
N LYS A 169 30.64 -28.20 -58.62
CA LYS A 169 30.04 -26.87 -58.82
C LYS A 169 28.63 -26.77 -58.20
N ILE A 170 27.79 -27.77 -58.40
CA ILE A 170 26.42 -27.82 -57.88
C ILE A 170 26.46 -28.05 -56.36
N SER A 171 27.32 -28.94 -55.87
CA SER A 171 27.57 -29.17 -54.46
C SER A 171 27.97 -27.86 -53.74
N MET A 172 28.93 -27.10 -54.28
CA MET A 172 29.33 -25.81 -53.72
C MET A 172 28.19 -24.78 -53.70
N MET A 173 27.32 -24.74 -54.75
CA MET A 173 26.17 -23.83 -54.78
C MET A 173 25.14 -24.18 -53.70
N ILE A 174 24.80 -25.46 -53.53
CA ILE A 174 23.87 -25.92 -52.51
C ILE A 174 24.42 -25.61 -51.13
N GLN A 175 25.69 -25.92 -50.85
CA GLN A 175 26.35 -25.61 -49.58
C GLN A 175 26.37 -24.11 -49.28
N GLY A 176 26.73 -23.30 -50.28
CA GLY A 176 26.75 -21.84 -50.18
C GLY A 176 25.36 -21.27 -49.85
N THR A 177 24.34 -21.74 -50.54
CA THR A 177 22.95 -21.34 -50.27
C THR A 177 22.51 -21.69 -48.84
N ARG A 178 22.81 -22.93 -48.39
CA ARG A 178 22.53 -23.34 -46.99
C ARG A 178 23.22 -22.41 -46.00
N ASN A 179 24.53 -22.14 -46.20
CA ASN A 179 25.30 -21.31 -45.26
C ASN A 179 24.77 -19.86 -45.21
N ILE A 180 24.38 -19.31 -46.37
CA ILE A 180 23.76 -17.96 -46.40
C ILE A 180 22.43 -17.95 -45.64
N LEU A 181 21.57 -18.93 -45.84
CA LEU A 181 20.28 -19.01 -45.19
C LEU A 181 20.41 -19.18 -43.64
N VAL A 182 21.33 -20.05 -43.19
CA VAL A 182 21.61 -20.26 -41.77
C VAL A 182 22.21 -18.98 -41.16
N ALA A 183 23.15 -18.34 -41.84
CA ALA A 183 23.74 -17.07 -41.38
C ALA A 183 22.67 -15.96 -41.28
N LEU A 184 21.78 -15.87 -42.27
CA LEU A 184 20.68 -14.91 -42.27
C LEU A 184 19.76 -15.11 -41.04
N ASN A 185 19.40 -16.36 -40.74
CA ASN A 185 18.61 -16.68 -39.55
C ASN A 185 19.31 -16.22 -38.25
N ALA A 186 20.62 -16.48 -38.12
CA ALA A 186 21.41 -16.06 -36.98
C ALA A 186 21.50 -14.51 -36.86
N ILE A 187 21.69 -13.81 -38.00
CA ILE A 187 21.73 -12.33 -38.02
C ILE A 187 20.40 -11.75 -37.55
N VAL A 188 19.26 -12.27 -38.02
CA VAL A 188 17.94 -11.79 -37.64
C VAL A 188 17.67 -12.08 -36.15
N PHE A 189 18.12 -13.24 -35.65
CA PHE A 189 18.04 -13.53 -34.20
C PHE A 189 18.89 -12.56 -33.36
N ILE A 190 20.12 -12.26 -33.78
CA ILE A 190 20.97 -11.27 -33.09
C ILE A 190 20.31 -9.89 -33.09
N ALA A 191 19.81 -9.46 -34.26
CA ALA A 191 19.08 -8.17 -34.36
C ALA A 191 17.87 -8.13 -33.42
N TYR A 192 17.12 -9.23 -33.33
CA TYR A 192 16.02 -9.38 -32.41
C TYR A 192 16.45 -9.21 -30.95
N MET A 193 17.53 -9.89 -30.54
CA MET A 193 18.05 -9.81 -29.16
C MET A 193 18.57 -8.40 -28.83
N ILE A 194 19.21 -7.72 -29.76
CA ILE A 194 19.67 -6.33 -29.58
C ILE A 194 18.48 -5.39 -29.34
N ILE A 195 17.43 -5.51 -30.16
CA ILE A 195 16.24 -4.68 -30.02
C ILE A 195 15.51 -4.97 -28.68
N LEU A 196 15.40 -6.24 -28.32
CA LEU A 196 14.83 -6.66 -27.05
C LEU A 196 15.61 -6.05 -25.87
N MET A 197 16.93 -6.17 -25.89
CA MET A 197 17.81 -5.63 -24.85
C MET A 197 17.67 -4.10 -24.73
N ARG A 198 17.69 -3.40 -25.86
CA ARG A 198 17.48 -1.94 -25.87
C ARG A 198 16.13 -1.53 -25.30
N ASN A 199 15.06 -2.28 -25.60
CA ASN A 199 13.75 -2.01 -25.06
C ASN A 199 13.69 -2.23 -23.54
N GLN A 200 14.34 -3.29 -23.04
CA GLN A 200 14.43 -3.54 -21.59
C GLN A 200 15.25 -2.48 -20.86
N MET A 201 16.38 -2.05 -21.42
CA MET A 201 17.19 -0.97 -20.84
C MET A 201 16.39 0.34 -20.72
N LYS A 202 15.63 0.70 -21.77
CA LYS A 202 14.77 1.91 -21.74
C LYS A 202 13.66 1.80 -20.69
N GLU A 203 13.07 0.63 -20.53
CA GLU A 203 12.01 0.41 -19.52
C GLU A 203 12.57 0.47 -18.09
N ASN A 204 13.74 -0.15 -17.86
CA ASN A 204 14.42 -0.08 -16.57
C ASN A 204 14.81 1.36 -16.20
N ALA A 205 15.33 2.14 -17.17
CA ALA A 205 15.63 3.56 -16.94
C ALA A 205 14.37 4.37 -16.60
N ARG A 206 13.25 4.09 -17.27
CA ARG A 206 11.95 4.72 -16.97
C ARG A 206 11.43 4.38 -15.56
N ILE A 207 11.53 3.10 -15.17
CA ILE A 207 11.15 2.65 -13.81
C ILE A 207 12.03 3.34 -12.77
N GLY A 208 13.35 3.45 -13.02
CA GLY A 208 14.26 4.17 -12.14
C GLY A 208 13.87 5.63 -11.95
N LEU A 209 13.52 6.34 -13.02
CA LEU A 209 13.05 7.72 -12.96
C LEU A 209 11.74 7.87 -12.18
N LEU A 210 10.76 6.98 -12.42
CA LEU A 210 9.49 6.99 -11.70
C LEU A 210 9.68 6.72 -10.20
N ASN A 211 10.56 5.80 -9.83
CA ASN A 211 10.88 5.53 -8.43
C ASN A 211 11.50 6.77 -7.74
N LEU A 212 12.40 7.48 -8.43
CA LEU A 212 12.97 8.72 -7.91
C LEU A 212 11.90 9.80 -7.71
N GLN A 213 11.00 9.98 -8.68
CA GLN A 213 9.88 10.93 -8.56
C GLN A 213 8.95 10.58 -7.39
N LEU A 214 8.68 9.30 -7.20
CA LEU A 214 7.83 8.79 -6.12
C LEU A 214 8.46 9.02 -4.74
N GLN A 215 9.77 8.80 -4.61
CA GLN A 215 10.52 9.11 -3.39
C GLN A 215 10.47 10.61 -3.06
N THR A 216 10.73 11.46 -4.07
CA THR A 216 10.68 12.92 -3.90
C THR A 216 9.29 13.40 -3.49
N ALA A 217 8.23 12.85 -4.10
CA ALA A 217 6.85 13.18 -3.73
C ALA A 217 6.50 12.74 -2.30
N ASN A 218 6.97 11.56 -1.87
CA ASN A 218 6.77 11.07 -0.50
C ASN A 218 7.48 11.95 0.55
N ILE A 219 8.71 12.39 0.27
CA ILE A 219 9.43 13.31 1.16
C ILE A 219 8.64 14.62 1.30
N ARG A 220 8.20 15.19 0.17
CA ARG A 220 7.44 16.45 0.17
C ARG A 220 6.10 16.34 0.89
N LEU A 221 5.41 15.21 0.75
CA LEU A 221 4.17 14.94 1.50
C LEU A 221 4.42 14.88 3.01
N LYS A 222 5.53 14.27 3.43
CA LYS A 222 5.91 14.20 4.85
C LYS A 222 6.19 15.59 5.41
N GLU A 223 6.97 16.41 4.70
CA GLU A 223 7.26 17.81 5.10
C GLU A 223 5.97 18.65 5.19
N MET A 224 5.07 18.52 4.21
CA MET A 224 3.78 19.22 4.25
C MET A 224 2.90 18.78 5.42
N ASN A 225 2.88 17.50 5.77
CA ASN A 225 2.12 17.00 6.93
C ASN A 225 2.69 17.55 8.25
N GLU A 226 4.01 17.63 8.40
CA GLU A 226 4.64 18.25 9.56
C GLU A 226 4.28 19.74 9.67
N GLN A 227 4.36 20.48 8.56
CA GLN A 227 3.95 21.89 8.53
C GLN A 227 2.47 22.08 8.88
N LEU A 228 1.57 21.24 8.36
CA LEU A 228 0.14 21.29 8.68
C LEU A 228 -0.11 21.06 10.17
N LYS A 229 0.64 20.15 10.79
CA LYS A 229 0.56 19.89 12.22
C LYS A 229 0.95 21.13 13.02
N ASP A 230 2.10 21.75 12.68
CA ASP A 230 2.59 22.96 13.33
C ASP A 230 1.60 24.14 13.19
N TYR A 231 1.03 24.31 11.99
CA TYR A 231 -0.02 25.32 11.76
C TYR A 231 -1.28 25.06 12.59
N SER A 232 -1.69 23.80 12.73
CA SER A 232 -2.85 23.42 13.56
C SER A 232 -2.62 23.77 15.02
N GLU A 233 -1.46 23.41 15.57
CA GLU A 233 -1.09 23.71 16.96
C GLU A 233 -1.00 25.23 17.22
N MET A 234 -0.43 25.98 16.26
CA MET A 234 -0.34 27.45 16.36
C MET A 234 -1.72 28.10 16.31
N THR A 235 -2.61 27.59 15.44
CA THR A 235 -3.99 28.12 15.32
C THR A 235 -4.78 27.88 16.60
N GLU A 236 -4.63 26.72 17.23
CA GLU A 236 -5.28 26.37 18.49
C GLU A 236 -4.82 27.30 19.62
N LYS A 237 -3.50 27.50 19.78
CA LYS A 237 -2.95 28.45 20.77
C LYS A 237 -3.41 29.89 20.55
N MET A 238 -3.52 30.29 19.26
CA MET A 238 -4.06 31.62 18.94
C MET A 238 -5.54 31.77 19.32
N ALA A 239 -6.33 30.72 19.08
CA ALA A 239 -7.76 30.70 19.43
C ALA A 239 -7.93 30.79 20.95
N GLU A 240 -7.17 30.01 21.71
CA GLU A 240 -7.17 30.05 23.19
C GLU A 240 -6.77 31.46 23.72
N THR A 241 -5.72 32.03 23.18
CA THR A 241 -5.25 33.37 23.57
C THR A 241 -6.29 34.46 23.25
N ARG A 242 -6.96 34.37 22.10
CA ARG A 242 -8.02 35.30 21.71
C ARG A 242 -9.23 35.19 22.67
N GLU A 243 -9.62 33.99 23.02
CA GLU A 243 -10.75 33.73 23.92
C GLU A 243 -10.43 34.27 25.34
N ARG A 244 -9.23 33.98 25.85
CA ARG A 244 -8.76 34.50 27.13
C ARG A 244 -8.77 36.05 27.15
N ASN A 245 -8.32 36.68 26.09
CA ASN A 245 -8.32 38.15 25.98
C ASN A 245 -9.74 38.73 25.84
N ARG A 246 -10.66 38.00 25.21
CA ARG A 246 -12.07 38.41 25.12
C ARG A 246 -12.74 38.40 26.48
N ILE A 247 -12.53 37.32 27.25
CA ILE A 247 -13.07 37.17 28.60
C ILE A 247 -12.48 38.22 29.55
N ALA A 248 -11.16 38.44 29.50
CA ALA A 248 -10.53 39.45 30.32
C ALA A 248 -11.12 40.86 30.08
N ARG A 249 -11.45 41.21 28.85
CA ARG A 249 -12.15 42.47 28.52
C ARG A 249 -13.57 42.49 29.08
N GLU A 250 -14.35 41.41 28.90
CA GLU A 250 -15.73 41.32 29.40
C GLU A 250 -15.78 41.46 30.94
N ILE A 251 -14.82 40.82 31.64
CA ILE A 251 -14.66 40.99 33.08
C ILE A 251 -14.27 42.47 33.46
N HIS A 252 -13.31 43.02 32.75
CA HIS A 252 -12.84 44.40 33.03
C HIS A 252 -13.97 45.46 32.85
N ASP A 253 -14.73 45.32 31.78
CA ASP A 253 -15.86 46.21 31.48
C ASP A 253 -16.96 46.08 32.53
N THR A 254 -17.34 44.85 32.94
CA THR A 254 -18.34 44.62 33.96
C THR A 254 -17.90 45.12 35.33
N LEU A 255 -16.63 44.85 35.69
CA LEU A 255 -15.99 45.33 36.92
C LEU A 255 -15.92 46.85 36.93
N GLY A 256 -15.49 47.49 35.88
CA GLY A 256 -15.32 48.95 35.75
C GLY A 256 -16.63 49.69 35.96
N HIS A 257 -17.72 49.23 35.30
CA HIS A 257 -19.05 49.82 35.45
C HIS A 257 -19.59 49.66 36.85
N THR A 258 -19.47 48.43 37.46
CA THR A 258 -19.95 48.17 38.80
C THR A 258 -19.21 48.98 39.85
N MET A 259 -17.87 49.05 39.77
CA MET A 259 -17.05 49.79 40.72
C MET A 259 -17.30 51.32 40.63
N THR A 260 -17.47 51.86 39.42
CA THR A 260 -17.81 53.28 39.24
C THR A 260 -19.20 53.61 39.86
N GLY A 261 -20.16 52.77 39.65
CA GLY A 261 -21.50 52.92 40.24
C GLY A 261 -21.50 52.83 41.79
N LEU A 262 -20.71 51.88 42.35
CA LEU A 262 -20.54 51.74 43.79
C LEU A 262 -19.85 52.97 44.38
N SER A 263 -18.78 53.50 43.78
CA SER A 263 -18.05 54.69 44.23
C SER A 263 -18.99 55.90 44.28
N ALA A 264 -19.67 56.18 43.17
CA ALA A 264 -20.60 57.32 43.10
C ALA A 264 -21.76 57.18 44.11
N GLY A 265 -22.23 55.95 44.32
CA GLY A 265 -23.27 55.69 45.34
C GLY A 265 -22.77 55.96 46.77
N ILE A 266 -21.56 55.51 47.10
CA ILE A 266 -20.94 55.79 48.42
C ILE A 266 -20.73 57.27 48.63
N ASP A 267 -20.22 58.02 47.60
CA ASP A 267 -20.05 59.45 47.67
C ASP A 267 -21.38 60.18 47.95
N ALA A 268 -22.45 59.74 47.30
CA ALA A 268 -23.79 60.26 47.58
C ALA A 268 -24.25 59.96 49.01
N CYS A 269 -23.97 58.80 49.58
CA CYS A 269 -24.25 58.48 50.97
C CYS A 269 -23.49 59.37 51.97
N ILE A 270 -22.21 59.66 51.68
CA ILE A 270 -21.38 60.57 52.50
C ILE A 270 -21.99 61.99 52.49
N ALA A 271 -22.44 62.49 51.35
CA ALA A 271 -23.05 63.80 51.21
C ALA A 271 -24.43 63.91 51.89
N MET A 272 -25.19 62.82 52.04
CA MET A 272 -26.57 62.80 52.56
C MET A 272 -26.64 62.48 54.05
N ILE A 273 -25.62 61.91 54.68
CA ILE A 273 -25.69 61.36 56.04
C ILE A 273 -26.03 62.40 57.08
N ASP A 274 -25.54 63.65 56.95
CA ASP A 274 -25.76 64.77 57.85
C ASP A 274 -27.18 65.38 57.67
N PHE A 275 -27.84 65.12 56.52
CA PHE A 275 -29.14 65.73 56.22
C PHE A 275 -30.30 64.74 56.50
N SER A 276 -30.11 63.46 56.23
CA SER A 276 -31.16 62.44 56.46
C SER A 276 -30.55 61.03 56.58
N VAL A 277 -30.61 60.48 57.80
CA VAL A 277 -30.09 59.14 58.13
C VAL A 277 -30.93 58.06 57.42
N ASP A 278 -32.26 58.24 57.31
CA ASP A 278 -33.15 57.26 56.70
C ASP A 278 -32.93 57.18 55.17
N ALA A 279 -32.78 58.30 54.49
CA ALA A 279 -32.46 58.37 53.07
C ALA A 279 -31.05 57.73 52.78
N THR A 280 -30.10 57.96 53.65
CA THR A 280 -28.77 57.35 53.58
C THR A 280 -28.82 55.85 53.73
N LYS A 281 -29.63 55.30 54.66
CA LYS A 281 -29.83 53.85 54.82
C LYS A 281 -30.47 53.24 53.56
N GLU A 282 -31.44 53.89 52.98
CA GLU A 282 -32.07 53.42 51.71
C GLU A 282 -31.03 53.36 50.58
N GLN A 283 -30.23 54.38 50.45
CA GLN A 283 -29.16 54.43 49.42
C GLN A 283 -28.08 53.37 49.64
N LEU A 284 -27.66 53.13 50.90
CA LEU A 284 -26.73 52.04 51.26
C LEU A 284 -27.28 50.66 50.88
N ASN A 285 -28.59 50.46 51.14
CA ASN A 285 -29.25 49.20 50.72
C ASN A 285 -29.22 49.02 49.19
N LYS A 286 -29.47 50.10 48.40
CA LYS A 286 -29.36 50.05 46.92
C LYS A 286 -27.93 49.73 46.46
N ILE A 287 -26.90 50.35 47.08
CA ILE A 287 -25.48 50.09 46.80
C ILE A 287 -25.12 48.63 47.10
N SER A 288 -25.60 48.11 48.25
CA SER A 288 -25.39 46.69 48.61
C SER A 288 -26.03 45.74 47.60
N GLN A 289 -27.22 46.04 47.06
CA GLN A 289 -27.83 45.26 46.00
C GLN A 289 -27.01 45.30 44.70
N VAL A 290 -26.52 46.49 44.27
CA VAL A 290 -25.67 46.65 43.08
C VAL A 290 -24.37 45.88 43.24
N ALA A 291 -23.74 45.92 44.43
CA ALA A 291 -22.52 45.18 44.70
C ALA A 291 -22.75 43.64 44.58
N ARG A 292 -23.84 43.16 45.19
CA ARG A 292 -24.18 41.72 45.10
C ARG A 292 -24.48 41.30 43.66
N GLN A 293 -25.16 42.17 42.87
CA GLN A 293 -25.42 41.86 41.44
C GLN A 293 -24.13 41.86 40.64
N GLY A 294 -23.26 42.85 40.82
CA GLY A 294 -21.95 42.91 40.13
C GLY A 294 -21.07 41.69 40.41
N ILE A 295 -21.03 41.24 41.66
CA ILE A 295 -20.32 39.98 42.03
C ILE A 295 -20.96 38.74 41.30
N LYS A 296 -22.28 38.71 41.21
CA LYS A 296 -22.99 37.63 40.50
C LYS A 296 -22.68 37.62 38.99
N ASP A 297 -22.64 38.82 38.37
CA ASP A 297 -22.35 38.98 36.95
C ASP A 297 -20.89 38.63 36.64
N ILE A 298 -19.93 38.97 37.47
CA ILE A 298 -18.53 38.55 37.37
C ILE A 298 -18.39 37.06 37.48
N ARG A 299 -19.03 36.47 38.50
CA ARG A 299 -19.05 34.99 38.63
C ARG A 299 -19.65 34.34 37.39
N ARG A 300 -20.70 34.91 36.81
CA ARG A 300 -21.32 34.39 35.57
C ARG A 300 -20.39 34.49 34.37
N SER A 301 -19.61 35.57 34.23
CA SER A 301 -18.63 35.71 33.16
C SER A 301 -17.44 34.78 33.33
N VAL A 302 -16.98 34.53 34.56
CA VAL A 302 -15.96 33.53 34.87
C VAL A 302 -16.54 32.07 34.65
N ASN A 303 -17.81 31.89 35.03
CA ASN A 303 -18.50 30.60 34.87
C ASN A 303 -18.95 30.28 33.43
N LYS A 304 -18.91 31.24 32.47
CA LYS A 304 -19.06 30.93 31.03
C LYS A 304 -17.97 29.99 30.51
N LEU A 305 -16.93 29.78 31.28
CA LEU A 305 -15.93 28.72 31.09
C LEU A 305 -16.37 27.38 31.72
N ARG A 306 -17.51 27.34 32.46
CA ARG A 306 -18.03 26.16 33.16
C ARG A 306 -19.08 25.49 32.28
N PRO A 307 -19.12 24.15 32.21
CA PRO A 307 -20.21 23.43 31.55
C PRO A 307 -21.57 23.79 32.16
N ASP A 308 -22.53 24.19 31.31
CA ASP A 308 -23.89 24.57 31.74
C ASP A 308 -24.60 23.48 32.59
N ALA A 309 -24.19 22.22 32.41
CA ALA A 309 -24.70 21.08 33.15
C ALA A 309 -24.41 21.17 34.66
N LEU A 310 -23.28 21.76 35.07
CA LEU A 310 -22.88 21.93 36.47
C LEU A 310 -23.44 23.20 37.14
N GLU A 311 -24.07 24.12 36.38
CA GLU A 311 -24.69 25.32 36.95
C GLU A 311 -26.01 25.05 37.68
N HIS A 312 -26.74 24.03 37.21
CA HIS A 312 -28.10 23.75 37.67
C HIS A 312 -28.28 22.41 38.39
N SER A 313 -27.26 21.54 38.35
CA SER A 313 -27.29 20.18 38.85
C SER A 313 -26.01 19.86 39.63
N GLY A 314 -26.06 18.90 40.56
CA GLY A 314 -24.85 18.37 41.20
C GLY A 314 -23.98 17.59 40.18
N LEU A 315 -22.74 17.28 40.58
CA LEU A 315 -21.77 16.56 39.73
C LEU A 315 -22.34 15.24 39.17
N GLN A 316 -23.07 14.48 39.98
CA GLN A 316 -23.65 13.20 39.56
C GLN A 316 -24.67 13.38 38.45
N GLU A 317 -25.65 14.29 38.61
CA GLU A 317 -26.68 14.55 37.60
C GLU A 317 -26.05 15.13 36.30
N ALA A 318 -25.02 15.96 36.43
CA ALA A 318 -24.31 16.52 35.31
C ALA A 318 -23.55 15.43 34.49
N LEU A 319 -22.94 14.46 35.19
CA LEU A 319 -22.28 13.31 34.55
C LEU A 319 -23.30 12.42 33.84
N GLU A 320 -24.42 12.08 34.50
CA GLU A 320 -25.49 11.29 33.91
C GLU A 320 -26.05 11.94 32.63
N LYS A 321 -26.30 13.26 32.69
CA LYS A 321 -26.77 14.03 31.54
C LYS A 321 -25.76 13.98 30.36
N MET A 322 -24.48 14.24 30.64
CA MET A 322 -23.42 14.23 29.62
C MET A 322 -23.26 12.84 28.98
N ILE A 323 -23.33 11.78 29.78
CA ILE A 323 -23.25 10.38 29.31
C ILE A 323 -24.44 10.07 28.40
N ASN A 324 -25.67 10.43 28.83
CA ASN A 324 -26.87 10.19 28.03
C ASN A 324 -26.85 10.97 26.70
N GLU A 325 -26.43 12.23 26.72
CA GLU A 325 -26.26 13.05 25.48
C GLU A 325 -25.20 12.43 24.55
N THR A 326 -24.11 11.93 25.12
CA THR A 326 -23.06 11.26 24.31
C THR A 326 -23.57 9.97 23.66
N MET A 327 -24.33 9.15 24.38
CA MET A 327 -24.95 7.93 23.83
C MET A 327 -25.98 8.21 22.73
N GLN A 328 -26.66 9.36 22.77
CA GLN A 328 -27.62 9.74 21.73
C GLN A 328 -26.96 10.15 20.40
N VAL A 329 -25.73 10.68 20.47
CA VAL A 329 -25.02 11.22 19.30
C VAL A 329 -23.99 10.22 18.75
N SER A 330 -23.60 9.22 19.53
CA SER A 330 -22.60 8.21 19.17
C SER A 330 -23.14 6.79 19.33
N ASP A 331 -22.66 5.87 18.47
CA ASP A 331 -22.99 4.42 18.54
C ASP A 331 -22.23 3.69 19.67
N VAL A 332 -21.98 4.34 20.80
CA VAL A 332 -21.21 3.81 21.92
C VAL A 332 -22.14 3.56 23.11
N LYS A 333 -22.04 2.40 23.72
CA LYS A 333 -22.73 2.08 24.97
C LYS A 333 -21.87 2.51 26.15
N ILE A 334 -22.38 3.37 27.03
CA ILE A 334 -21.68 3.80 28.23
C ILE A 334 -22.45 3.28 29.47
N ASN A 335 -21.78 2.47 30.30
CA ASN A 335 -22.30 2.02 31.57
C ASN A 335 -21.77 2.95 32.66
N TYR A 336 -22.63 3.55 33.41
CA TYR A 336 -22.27 4.45 34.52
C TYR A 336 -22.72 3.85 35.85
N ASP A 337 -21.78 3.59 36.75
CA ASP A 337 -22.01 3.10 38.09
C ASP A 337 -21.39 4.07 39.12
N CYS A 338 -22.25 4.66 39.95
CA CYS A 338 -21.85 5.56 41.01
C CYS A 338 -22.30 5.03 42.35
N GLN A 339 -21.35 4.49 43.13
CA GLN A 339 -21.60 3.90 44.45
C GLN A 339 -21.48 4.92 45.60
N VAL A 340 -21.48 6.20 45.28
CA VAL A 340 -21.39 7.29 46.28
C VAL A 340 -22.70 8.03 46.34
N GLU A 341 -23.39 7.93 47.50
CA GLU A 341 -24.73 8.53 47.68
C GLU A 341 -24.77 10.06 47.51
N VAL A 342 -23.69 10.77 47.84
CA VAL A 342 -23.62 12.23 47.73
C VAL A 342 -22.20 12.64 47.35
N LEU A 343 -22.02 13.10 46.11
CA LEU A 343 -20.80 13.75 45.66
C LEU A 343 -20.86 15.24 45.95
N LYS A 344 -20.31 15.67 47.09
CA LYS A 344 -20.19 17.09 47.47
C LYS A 344 -18.74 17.53 47.39
N PHE A 345 -18.43 18.24 46.32
CA PHE A 345 -17.15 18.89 46.11
C PHE A 345 -17.32 20.41 46.01
N ASN A 346 -16.24 21.15 46.10
CA ASN A 346 -16.26 22.55 45.68
C ASN A 346 -16.54 22.68 44.20
N GLN A 347 -17.12 23.79 43.79
CA GLN A 347 -17.48 24.02 42.38
C GLN A 347 -16.31 23.81 41.41
N ASP A 348 -15.10 24.20 41.80
CA ASP A 348 -13.89 24.02 40.97
C ASP A 348 -13.47 22.54 40.90
N GLU A 349 -13.64 21.81 42.01
CA GLU A 349 -13.35 20.37 42.06
C GLU A 349 -14.33 19.58 41.21
N GLU A 350 -15.62 19.92 41.25
CA GLU A 350 -16.66 19.31 40.42
C GLU A 350 -16.39 19.52 38.92
N ASP A 351 -15.99 20.74 38.52
CA ASP A 351 -15.63 21.03 37.11
C ASP A 351 -14.42 20.20 36.66
N MET A 352 -13.40 20.08 37.50
CA MET A 352 -12.23 19.27 37.17
C MET A 352 -12.59 17.79 36.99
N ILE A 353 -13.37 17.21 37.89
CA ILE A 353 -13.81 15.78 37.79
C ILE A 353 -14.69 15.59 36.55
N TYR A 354 -15.64 16.49 36.30
CA TYR A 354 -16.51 16.43 35.13
C TYR A 354 -15.68 16.41 33.83
N ARG A 355 -14.69 17.28 33.73
CA ARG A 355 -13.82 17.35 32.53
C ARG A 355 -12.90 16.15 32.38
N VAL A 356 -12.45 15.54 33.47
CA VAL A 356 -11.69 14.27 33.40
C VAL A 356 -12.52 13.18 32.76
N VAL A 357 -13.79 13.03 33.21
CA VAL A 357 -14.71 12.05 32.66
C VAL A 357 -15.03 12.36 31.18
N GLN A 358 -15.33 13.62 30.85
CA GLN A 358 -15.61 14.08 29.50
C GLN A 358 -14.46 13.79 28.54
N GLU A 359 -13.22 14.13 28.93
CA GLU A 359 -12.03 13.92 28.12
C GLU A 359 -11.73 12.44 27.92
N SER A 360 -11.90 11.62 28.98
CA SER A 360 -11.69 10.18 28.90
C SER A 360 -12.69 9.50 27.95
N ILE A 361 -13.97 9.87 28.01
CA ILE A 361 -15.01 9.36 27.09
C ILE A 361 -14.69 9.81 25.65
N THR A 362 -14.29 11.07 25.46
CA THR A 362 -13.94 11.60 24.14
C THR A 362 -12.75 10.85 23.55
N ASN A 363 -11.73 10.56 24.35
CA ASN A 363 -10.55 9.81 23.93
C ASN A 363 -10.90 8.35 23.58
N ALA A 364 -11.75 7.69 24.35
CA ALA A 364 -12.23 6.34 24.06
C ALA A 364 -12.96 6.27 22.70
N ILE A 365 -13.79 7.27 22.38
CA ILE A 365 -14.53 7.33 21.12
C ILE A 365 -13.58 7.67 19.95
N ARG A 366 -12.77 8.73 20.06
CA ARG A 366 -11.96 9.27 18.95
C ARG A 366 -10.73 8.43 18.67
N HIS A 367 -10.03 8.03 19.74
CA HIS A 367 -8.75 7.32 19.64
C HIS A 367 -8.89 5.82 19.83
N GLY A 368 -9.67 5.40 20.83
CA GLY A 368 -9.92 4.00 21.11
C GLY A 368 -10.85 3.30 20.13
N LYS A 369 -11.71 4.04 19.41
CA LYS A 369 -12.79 3.49 18.58
C LYS A 369 -13.66 2.51 19.38
N ALA A 370 -13.83 2.79 20.65
CA ALA A 370 -14.55 1.95 21.57
C ALA A 370 -16.03 1.81 21.19
N LYS A 371 -16.61 0.65 21.50
CA LYS A 371 -18.04 0.38 21.39
C LYS A 371 -18.73 0.34 22.75
N GLN A 372 -17.95 0.15 23.80
CA GLN A 372 -18.42 0.14 25.17
C GLN A 372 -17.41 0.87 26.06
N ILE A 373 -17.93 1.69 26.99
CA ILE A 373 -17.17 2.41 27.99
C ILE A 373 -17.85 2.17 29.35
N ASP A 374 -17.07 1.78 30.34
CA ASP A 374 -17.52 1.60 31.72
C ASP A 374 -16.94 2.74 32.55
N VAL A 375 -17.80 3.50 33.25
CA VAL A 375 -17.45 4.63 34.13
C VAL A 375 -17.89 4.31 35.53
N ASN A 376 -16.95 4.05 36.41
CA ASN A 376 -17.19 3.64 37.80
C ASN A 376 -16.67 4.69 38.77
N LEU A 377 -17.51 5.10 39.72
CA LEU A 377 -17.15 5.97 40.82
C LEU A 377 -17.50 5.30 42.16
N TRP A 378 -16.49 5.14 43.02
CA TRP A 378 -16.72 4.59 44.37
C TRP A 378 -15.84 5.28 45.40
N LYS A 379 -16.29 5.23 46.62
CA LYS A 379 -15.56 5.78 47.77
C LYS A 379 -14.85 4.65 48.51
N GLU A 380 -13.57 4.86 48.81
CA GLU A 380 -12.76 4.01 49.63
C GLU A 380 -12.05 4.87 50.70
N ASP A 381 -12.42 4.73 51.94
CA ASP A 381 -11.96 5.56 53.07
C ASP A 381 -12.12 7.08 52.77
N LYS A 382 -11.01 7.80 52.62
CA LYS A 382 -10.94 9.24 52.32
C LYS A 382 -10.71 9.54 50.84
N TRP A 383 -10.81 8.55 49.97
CA TRP A 383 -10.55 8.69 48.56
C TRP A 383 -11.79 8.43 47.71
N LEU A 384 -12.01 9.28 46.73
CA LEU A 384 -12.85 8.98 45.58
C LEU A 384 -12.00 8.28 44.53
N ASN A 385 -12.39 7.08 44.15
CA ASN A 385 -11.81 6.38 43.03
C ASN A 385 -12.72 6.58 41.83
N LEU A 386 -12.10 6.95 40.70
CA LEU A 386 -12.73 7.09 39.40
C LEU A 386 -12.01 6.18 38.43
N GLU A 387 -12.73 5.22 37.87
CA GLU A 387 -12.22 4.33 36.83
C GLU A 387 -13.04 4.47 35.57
N ILE A 388 -12.38 4.68 34.45
CA ILE A 388 -12.97 4.74 33.12
C ILE A 388 -12.23 3.74 32.26
N LYS A 389 -12.93 2.69 31.80
CA LYS A 389 -12.38 1.63 30.94
C LYS A 389 -13.17 1.55 29.65
N ASP A 390 -12.47 1.49 28.53
CA ASP A 390 -13.06 1.25 27.22
C ASP A 390 -12.63 -0.11 26.63
N ASN A 391 -13.39 -0.61 25.67
CA ASN A 391 -13.10 -1.81 24.92
C ASN A 391 -12.51 -1.53 23.53
N GLY A 392 -11.81 -0.41 23.38
CA GLY A 392 -11.21 0.01 22.12
C GLY A 392 -9.92 -0.73 21.78
N ILE A 393 -9.17 -0.17 20.83
CA ILE A 393 -7.95 -0.81 20.29
C ILE A 393 -6.78 -0.85 21.28
N GLY A 394 -6.84 -0.12 22.41
CA GLY A 394 -5.74 0.00 23.36
C GLY A 394 -4.47 0.64 22.75
N CYS A 395 -3.36 0.54 23.48
CA CYS A 395 -2.04 0.94 22.98
C CYS A 395 -0.92 0.20 23.72
N GLU A 396 0.12 -0.26 23.01
CA GLU A 396 1.29 -0.91 23.62
C GLU A 396 2.20 0.10 24.33
N GLU A 397 2.29 1.32 23.82
CA GLU A 397 3.04 2.42 24.43
C GLU A 397 2.13 3.62 24.62
N ILE A 398 2.02 4.10 25.88
CA ILE A 398 1.19 5.26 26.21
C ILE A 398 1.95 6.54 25.86
N HIS A 399 1.62 7.13 24.71
CA HIS A 399 2.10 8.45 24.36
C HIS A 399 1.20 9.51 25.02
N THR A 400 1.79 10.31 25.92
CA THR A 400 1.11 11.42 26.58
C THR A 400 0.80 12.53 25.57
N GLY A 401 -0.38 12.46 24.93
CA GLY A 401 -0.95 13.54 24.14
C GLY A 401 -1.56 14.62 25.04
N PHE A 402 -1.97 15.76 24.46
CA PHE A 402 -2.55 16.89 25.19
C PHE A 402 -3.71 16.50 26.14
N GLY A 403 -4.59 15.60 25.69
CA GLY A 403 -5.71 15.15 26.51
C GLY A 403 -5.29 14.47 27.82
N LEU A 404 -4.29 13.58 27.77
CA LEU A 404 -3.76 12.89 28.95
C LEU A 404 -2.99 13.84 29.85
N ILE A 405 -2.25 14.80 29.29
CA ILE A 405 -1.58 15.85 30.06
C ILE A 405 -2.61 16.68 30.84
N HIS A 406 -3.70 17.09 30.21
CA HIS A 406 -4.77 17.84 30.88
C HIS A 406 -5.47 17.05 31.97
N ILE A 407 -5.69 15.75 31.78
CA ILE A 407 -6.22 14.86 32.82
C ILE A 407 -5.26 14.84 34.01
N GLU A 408 -3.97 14.62 33.77
CA GLU A 408 -2.96 14.54 34.82
C GLU A 408 -2.83 15.85 35.60
N GLU A 409 -2.81 17.00 34.91
CA GLU A 409 -2.75 18.32 35.53
C GLU A 409 -3.96 18.58 36.44
N ARG A 410 -5.18 18.27 35.96
CA ARG A 410 -6.42 18.45 36.74
C ARG A 410 -6.44 17.57 37.98
N ILE A 411 -6.07 16.28 37.85
CA ILE A 411 -6.01 15.37 38.99
C ILE A 411 -4.95 15.82 40.01
N LYS A 412 -3.78 16.30 39.55
CA LYS A 412 -2.74 16.90 40.41
C LYS A 412 -3.24 18.14 41.14
N MET A 413 -4.03 19.03 40.51
CA MET A 413 -4.65 20.20 41.18
C MET A 413 -5.58 19.77 42.30
N LEU A 414 -6.26 18.63 42.14
CA LEU A 414 -7.09 18.01 43.18
C LEU A 414 -6.26 17.28 44.25
N LYS A 415 -4.94 17.28 44.16
CA LYS A 415 -3.99 16.49 44.98
C LYS A 415 -4.25 14.98 44.89
N GLY A 416 -4.77 14.54 43.75
CA GLY A 416 -4.98 13.13 43.41
C GLY A 416 -3.84 12.53 42.63
N THR A 417 -3.99 11.25 42.29
CA THR A 417 -3.12 10.47 41.42
C THR A 417 -3.90 9.88 40.27
N VAL A 418 -3.27 9.71 39.12
CA VAL A 418 -3.87 9.05 37.95
C VAL A 418 -2.90 8.04 37.39
N GLU A 419 -3.43 6.90 36.94
CA GLU A 419 -2.73 5.80 36.30
C GLU A 419 -3.44 5.44 35.00
N TYR A 420 -2.69 4.98 34.01
CA TYR A 420 -3.19 4.61 32.69
C TYR A 420 -2.75 3.18 32.35
N ASP A 421 -3.63 2.43 31.72
CA ASP A 421 -3.34 1.08 31.21
C ASP A 421 -3.97 0.92 29.82
N GLY A 422 -3.15 0.55 28.83
CA GLY A 422 -3.57 0.37 27.45
C GLY A 422 -3.58 -1.08 26.95
N SER A 423 -3.42 -2.06 27.85
CA SER A 423 -3.23 -3.47 27.49
C SER A 423 -4.49 -4.19 27.01
N ASP A 424 -5.68 -3.78 27.50
CA ASP A 424 -6.99 -4.36 27.13
C ASP A 424 -8.02 -3.23 27.01
N GLY A 425 -8.05 -2.58 25.83
CA GLY A 425 -8.68 -1.27 25.65
C GLY A 425 -7.83 -0.19 26.32
N PHE A 426 -8.44 0.94 26.72
CA PHE A 426 -7.75 1.97 27.49
C PHE A 426 -8.45 2.20 28.81
N LYS A 427 -7.67 2.20 29.89
CA LYS A 427 -8.18 2.39 31.25
C LYS A 427 -7.49 3.60 31.91
N VAL A 428 -8.32 4.48 32.47
CA VAL A 428 -7.90 5.61 33.28
C VAL A 428 -8.36 5.34 34.71
N THR A 429 -7.46 5.29 35.68
CA THR A 429 -7.76 5.14 37.10
C THR A 429 -7.27 6.35 37.85
N ALA A 430 -8.18 7.12 38.46
CA ALA A 430 -7.84 8.30 39.23
C ALA A 430 -8.29 8.14 40.68
N ARG A 431 -7.46 8.62 41.62
CA ARG A 431 -7.74 8.66 43.05
C ARG A 431 -7.69 10.11 43.53
N ILE A 432 -8.80 10.60 44.10
CA ILE A 432 -8.99 12.00 44.48
C ILE A 432 -9.31 12.05 45.99
N PRO A 433 -8.58 12.87 46.78
CA PRO A 433 -8.85 12.95 48.20
C PRO A 433 -10.17 13.69 48.48
N ILE A 434 -11.02 13.09 49.32
CA ILE A 434 -12.31 13.64 49.74
C ILE A 434 -12.07 14.58 50.92
N ARG A 435 -12.40 15.86 50.76
CA ARG A 435 -12.23 16.89 51.79
C ARG A 435 -13.52 17.29 52.47
N TRP A 436 -14.66 16.71 52.05
CA TRP A 436 -15.97 16.99 52.64
C TRP A 436 -16.18 16.17 53.93
N GLY A 437 -16.57 16.89 55.01
CA GLY A 437 -16.81 16.29 56.30
C GLY A 437 -15.77 16.57 57.38
N GLU A 438 -14.64 17.18 57.04
CA GLU A 438 -13.77 17.77 58.07
C GLU A 438 -14.31 19.19 58.38
N LYS A 439 -14.86 19.36 59.60
CA LYS A 439 -15.09 20.70 60.13
C LYS A 439 -13.74 21.40 60.20
N LEU A 440 -13.60 22.54 59.49
CA LEU A 440 -12.59 23.52 59.77
C LEU A 440 -12.75 24.09 61.18
#